data_7dd4d7845efe9936fbf6c602f019640d
#
_entry.id   7dd4d7845efe9936fbf6c602f019640d
#
_cell.length_a   1.000
_cell.length_b   1.000
_cell.length_c   1.000
_cell.angle_alpha   90.00
_cell.angle_beta   90.00
_cell.angle_gamma   90.00
#
_symmetry.space_group_name_H-M   'P 1'
#
loop_
_entity.id
_entity.type
_entity.pdbx_description
1 polymer ?
#
loop_
_entity_poly.entity_id
_entity_poly.type
_entity_poly.pdbx_seq_one_letter_code
_entity_poly.pdbx_strand_id
1 'polypeptide(L)'
;SLANKVAGGFINRTLARLTGAGITGDSRLTRAKAKWSGRDSRKDWRVKLTIPEKSTLENYFFNGNEILAPLYANKGIFWPLTPSMVIQHSASYNALAQTHNNYPFQAYQNSQVDQINIIGEFPVQNQQDARHWVATIKFLRTITKMFFGQEDNFKGNPPPILHLSGYGQHMFEKVPVIVNTFNVELRSA
;
A
#
# COMPACT_ATOMS: atom_id res chain seq x y z
N SER A 1 32.47 14.28 -31.07
CA SER A 1 32.55 13.10 -31.90
C SER A 1 31.66 12.00 -31.36
N LEU A 2 30.83 11.46 -32.22
CA LEU A 2 29.80 10.44 -31.86
C LEU A 2 30.42 9.15 -31.29
N ALA A 3 31.62 8.77 -31.70
CA ALA A 3 32.32 7.57 -31.27
C ALA A 3 32.61 7.56 -29.75
N ASN A 4 32.97 8.69 -29.17
CA ASN A 4 33.22 8.79 -27.72
C ASN A 4 31.93 8.70 -26.85
N LYS A 5 30.79 9.14 -27.38
CA LYS A 5 29.51 9.01 -26.68
C LYS A 5 29.01 7.56 -26.63
N VAL A 6 29.23 6.80 -27.72
CA VAL A 6 28.80 5.41 -27.78
C VAL A 6 29.70 4.52 -26.92
N ALA A 7 31.02 4.73 -26.96
CA ALA A 7 31.99 4.01 -26.15
C ALA A 7 31.76 4.29 -24.63
N GLY A 8 31.55 5.53 -24.24
CA GLY A 8 31.28 5.91 -22.85
C GLY A 8 29.99 5.27 -22.29
N GLY A 9 28.94 5.17 -23.11
CA GLY A 9 27.70 4.53 -22.72
C GLY A 9 27.84 3.00 -22.56
N PHE A 10 28.67 2.37 -23.37
CA PHE A 10 28.92 0.94 -23.27
C PHE A 10 29.82 0.58 -22.09
N ILE A 11 30.85 1.36 -21.84
CA ILE A 11 31.76 1.17 -20.69
C ILE A 11 31.02 1.34 -19.38
N ASN A 12 30.17 2.36 -19.26
CA ASN A 12 29.36 2.56 -18.04
C ASN A 12 28.36 1.42 -17.76
N ARG A 13 27.76 0.83 -18.80
CA ARG A 13 26.90 -0.34 -18.66
C ARG A 13 27.66 -1.59 -18.26
N THR A 14 28.86 -1.78 -18.76
CA THR A 14 29.71 -2.94 -18.43
C THR A 14 30.36 -2.81 -17.08
N LEU A 15 30.80 -1.62 -16.67
CA LEU A 15 31.32 -1.32 -15.36
C LEU A 15 30.21 -1.44 -14.27
N ALA A 16 29.00 -0.98 -14.53
CA ALA A 16 27.87 -1.16 -13.64
C ALA A 16 27.53 -2.65 -13.43
N ARG A 17 27.76 -3.50 -14.42
CA ARG A 17 27.61 -4.96 -14.30
C ARG A 17 28.77 -5.61 -13.54
N LEU A 18 30.00 -5.16 -13.75
CA LEU A 18 31.22 -5.75 -13.15
C LEU A 18 31.50 -5.25 -11.73
N THR A 19 31.22 -3.99 -11.43
CA THR A 19 31.49 -3.42 -10.11
C THR A 19 30.36 -3.63 -9.13
N GLY A 20 29.26 -4.25 -9.55
CA GLY A 20 28.11 -4.42 -8.65
C GLY A 20 27.55 -3.09 -8.15
N ALA A 21 27.93 -1.94 -8.75
CA ALA A 21 27.46 -0.61 -8.35
C ALA A 21 25.94 -0.45 -8.48
N GLY A 22 25.30 -1.38 -9.21
CA GLY A 22 23.85 -1.55 -9.18
C GLY A 22 23.33 -2.49 -8.07
N ILE A 23 24.23 -3.07 -7.26
CA ILE A 23 23.93 -4.14 -6.30
C ILE A 23 24.01 -3.62 -4.84
N THR A 24 24.46 -2.40 -4.63
CA THR A 24 24.44 -1.75 -3.30
C THR A 24 23.04 -1.37 -2.84
N GLY A 25 22.06 -1.40 -3.71
CA GLY A 25 20.65 -1.44 -3.36
C GLY A 25 20.21 -2.89 -3.41
N ASP A 26 19.71 -3.35 -2.31
CA ASP A 26 18.96 -4.55 -2.11
C ASP A 26 18.36 -5.13 -3.40
N SER A 27 18.90 -6.24 -3.86
CA SER A 27 18.50 -6.83 -5.14
C SER A 27 17.01 -7.21 -5.18
N ARG A 28 16.40 -7.50 -4.02
CA ARG A 28 14.98 -7.82 -3.92
C ARG A 28 14.12 -6.56 -3.86
N LEU A 29 14.53 -5.53 -3.11
CA LEU A 29 13.88 -4.23 -3.13
C LEU A 29 14.08 -3.52 -4.46
N THR A 30 15.22 -3.67 -5.10
CA THR A 30 15.46 -3.16 -6.46
C THR A 30 14.65 -3.93 -7.49
N ARG A 31 14.48 -5.26 -7.34
CA ARG A 31 13.55 -6.06 -8.15
C ARG A 31 12.10 -5.73 -7.83
N ALA A 32 11.76 -5.50 -6.58
CA ALA A 32 10.45 -5.01 -6.20
C ALA A 32 10.21 -3.61 -6.75
N LYS A 33 11.19 -2.71 -6.68
CA LYS A 33 11.15 -1.40 -7.34
C LYS A 33 11.00 -1.52 -8.86
N ALA A 34 11.80 -2.36 -9.52
CA ALA A 34 11.74 -2.53 -10.96
C ALA A 34 10.43 -3.18 -11.42
N LYS A 35 9.89 -4.12 -10.65
CA LYS A 35 8.59 -4.71 -10.93
C LYS A 35 7.44 -3.78 -10.56
N TRP A 36 7.64 -2.91 -9.59
CA TRP A 36 6.65 -2.00 -9.06
C TRP A 36 6.57 -0.67 -9.82
N SER A 37 7.72 -0.11 -10.17
CA SER A 37 7.82 1.03 -11.11
C SER A 37 7.65 0.59 -12.56
N GLY A 38 7.38 -0.70 -12.77
CA GLY A 38 7.15 -1.26 -14.08
C GLY A 38 6.07 -0.47 -14.80
N ARG A 39 6.38 -0.08 -16.01
CA ARG A 39 5.51 0.63 -16.96
C ARG A 39 4.18 -0.08 -17.21
N ASP A 40 3.96 -1.24 -16.61
CA ASP A 40 2.78 -2.08 -16.76
C ASP A 40 2.18 -2.40 -15.38
N SER A 41 1.62 -1.36 -14.73
CA SER A 41 0.84 -1.52 -13.50
C SER A 41 -0.33 -2.50 -13.68
N ARG A 42 -0.73 -2.74 -14.91
CA ARG A 42 -1.80 -3.68 -15.29
C ARG A 42 -1.48 -5.14 -14.97
N LYS A 43 -0.19 -5.48 -14.86
CA LYS A 43 0.28 -6.85 -14.54
C LYS A 43 0.66 -7.04 -13.07
N ASP A 44 0.59 -6.00 -12.27
CA ASP A 44 0.93 -6.10 -10.85
C ASP A 44 -0.33 -6.41 -10.02
N TRP A 45 -0.43 -7.66 -9.59
CA TRP A 45 -1.55 -8.17 -8.80
C TRP A 45 -1.36 -8.02 -7.30
N ARG A 46 -0.21 -7.53 -6.87
CA ARG A 46 0.08 -7.37 -5.44
C ARG A 46 -0.83 -6.32 -4.82
N VAL A 47 -1.31 -6.64 -3.63
CA VAL A 47 -2.07 -5.68 -2.84
C VAL A 47 -1.13 -4.64 -2.26
N LYS A 48 -1.51 -3.39 -2.36
CA LYS A 48 -0.77 -2.23 -1.87
C LYS A 48 -1.70 -1.21 -1.25
N LEU A 49 -1.18 -0.56 -0.21
CA LEU A 49 -1.83 0.55 0.44
C LEU A 49 -0.88 1.74 0.41
N THR A 50 -1.22 2.75 -0.37
CA THR A 50 -0.32 3.86 -0.70
C THR A 50 -0.91 5.20 -0.25
N ILE A 51 -0.04 6.17 0.02
CA ILE A 51 -0.44 7.55 0.22
C ILE A 51 -0.82 8.15 -1.14
N PRO A 52 -1.85 9.00 -1.23
CA PRO A 52 -2.23 9.67 -2.47
C PRO A 52 -1.05 10.43 -3.09
N GLU A 53 -0.89 10.30 -4.40
CA GLU A 53 0.14 10.99 -5.15
C GLU A 53 -0.01 12.52 -5.03
N LYS A 54 1.11 13.23 -4.98
CA LYS A 54 1.16 14.70 -4.86
C LYS A 54 0.57 15.25 -3.56
N SER A 55 0.39 14.42 -2.55
CA SER A 55 -0.07 14.87 -1.26
C SER A 55 1.13 15.40 -0.45
N THR A 56 0.91 16.50 0.28
CA THR A 56 1.88 17.02 1.24
C THR A 56 2.18 16.01 2.36
N LEU A 57 1.31 15.03 2.54
CA LEU A 57 1.46 13.92 3.47
C LEU A 57 2.65 13.02 3.15
N GLU A 58 3.04 12.92 1.87
CA GLU A 58 4.21 12.13 1.46
C GLU A 58 5.48 12.62 2.16
N ASN A 59 5.70 13.91 2.15
CA ASN A 59 6.84 14.53 2.83
C ASN A 59 6.74 14.37 4.34
N TYR A 60 5.57 14.50 4.90
CA TYR A 60 5.34 14.36 6.33
C TYR A 60 5.70 12.96 6.84
N PHE A 61 5.27 11.91 6.16
CA PHE A 61 5.54 10.53 6.59
C PHE A 61 6.98 10.09 6.38
N PHE A 62 7.57 10.48 5.26
CA PHE A 62 8.85 9.91 4.84
C PHE A 62 10.05 10.83 5.08
N ASN A 63 9.84 12.13 5.25
CA ASN A 63 10.95 13.06 5.44
C ASN A 63 11.59 12.89 6.83
N GLY A 64 12.89 12.64 6.86
CA GLY A 64 13.65 12.47 8.10
C GLY A 64 13.40 11.16 8.86
N ASN A 65 12.68 10.21 8.29
CA ASN A 65 12.32 8.96 8.97
C ASN A 65 13.01 7.74 8.34
N GLU A 66 14.23 7.44 8.81
CA GLU A 66 15.03 6.32 8.28
C GLU A 66 14.32 4.97 8.37
N ILE A 67 13.49 4.76 9.39
CA ILE A 67 12.76 3.50 9.57
C ILE A 67 11.74 3.28 8.44
N LEU A 68 11.16 4.35 7.90
CA LEU A 68 10.19 4.28 6.80
C LEU A 68 10.86 4.29 5.41
N ALA A 69 12.18 4.43 5.34
CA ALA A 69 12.92 4.45 4.08
C ALA A 69 12.60 3.28 3.12
N PRO A 70 12.41 2.02 3.58
CA PRO A 70 12.03 0.93 2.70
C PRO A 70 10.68 1.13 1.99
N LEU A 71 9.77 1.91 2.57
CA LEU A 71 8.45 2.17 2.01
C LEU A 71 8.40 3.39 1.08
N TYR A 72 9.42 4.23 1.11
CA TYR A 72 9.48 5.46 0.32
C TYR A 72 9.31 5.22 -1.18
N ALA A 73 9.92 4.16 -1.69
CA ALA A 73 9.88 3.83 -3.11
C ALA A 73 8.47 3.54 -3.64
N ASN A 74 7.63 2.98 -2.78
CA ASN A 74 6.28 2.56 -3.11
C ASN A 74 5.23 3.53 -2.55
N LYS A 75 5.68 4.57 -1.83
CA LYS A 75 4.81 5.54 -1.15
C LYS A 75 3.79 4.89 -0.21
N GLY A 76 4.13 3.75 0.34
CA GLY A 76 3.24 2.97 1.20
C GLY A 76 3.67 1.52 1.34
N ILE A 77 2.79 0.72 1.90
CA ILE A 77 3.03 -0.70 2.13
C ILE A 77 2.56 -1.55 0.95
N PHE A 78 3.22 -2.67 0.76
CA PHE A 78 2.77 -3.74 -0.12
C PHE A 78 2.90 -5.09 0.58
N TRP A 79 2.00 -6.00 0.26
CA TRP A 79 2.08 -7.36 0.75
C TRP A 79 3.02 -8.17 -0.13
N PRO A 80 4.07 -8.78 0.43
CA PRO A 80 5.02 -9.59 -0.35
C PRO A 80 4.37 -10.86 -0.90
N LEU A 81 3.45 -11.43 -0.15
CA LEU A 81 2.57 -12.52 -0.56
C LEU A 81 1.16 -11.99 -0.79
N THR A 82 0.41 -12.65 -1.67
CA THR A 82 -0.99 -12.28 -1.91
C THR A 82 -1.80 -12.50 -0.64
N PRO A 83 -2.34 -11.45 -0.01
CA PRO A 83 -3.14 -11.59 1.19
C PRO A 83 -4.51 -12.17 0.90
N SER A 84 -5.14 -12.77 1.90
CA SER A 84 -6.57 -13.08 1.86
C SER A 84 -7.37 -11.81 2.10
N MET A 85 -8.35 -11.55 1.26
CA MET A 85 -9.22 -10.38 1.38
C MET A 85 -10.69 -10.81 1.46
N VAL A 86 -11.39 -10.29 2.46
CA VAL A 86 -12.83 -10.46 2.61
C VAL A 86 -13.49 -9.12 2.42
N ILE A 87 -14.37 -9.05 1.43
CA ILE A 87 -15.12 -7.85 1.07
C ILE A 87 -16.57 -8.11 1.38
N GLN A 88 -17.19 -7.21 2.12
CA GLN A 88 -18.56 -7.33 2.55
C GLN A 88 -19.37 -6.14 2.03
N HIS A 89 -20.44 -6.44 1.29
CA HIS A 89 -21.41 -5.47 0.83
C HIS A 89 -22.75 -5.79 1.45
N SER A 90 -23.43 -4.79 1.96
CA SER A 90 -24.77 -4.92 2.53
C SER A 90 -25.76 -3.99 1.84
N ALA A 91 -27.00 -4.46 1.73
CA ALA A 91 -28.12 -3.66 1.31
C ALA A 91 -29.22 -3.75 2.35
N SER A 92 -29.74 -2.62 2.79
CA SER A 92 -30.78 -2.52 3.78
C SER A 92 -32.12 -2.33 3.11
N TYR A 93 -33.12 -3.12 3.55
CA TYR A 93 -34.48 -3.05 3.10
C TYR A 93 -35.42 -2.88 4.30
N ASN A 94 -36.43 -2.05 4.14
CA ASN A 94 -37.49 -1.91 5.12
C ASN A 94 -38.74 -2.67 4.66
N ALA A 95 -39.30 -3.49 5.53
CA ALA A 95 -40.51 -4.22 5.26
C ALA A 95 -41.74 -3.34 5.48
N LEU A 96 -42.51 -3.07 4.45
CA LEU A 96 -43.79 -2.37 4.51
C LEU A 96 -44.89 -3.40 4.60
N ALA A 97 -45.37 -3.63 5.82
CA ALA A 97 -46.49 -4.54 6.06
C ALA A 97 -47.80 -3.83 5.74
N GLN A 98 -48.57 -4.42 4.81
CA GLN A 98 -49.94 -3.97 4.51
C GLN A 98 -50.95 -4.90 5.20
N THR A 99 -52.05 -4.33 5.62
CA THR A 99 -53.17 -5.12 6.20
C THR A 99 -53.74 -6.05 5.11
N HIS A 100 -54.00 -7.30 5.53
CA HIS A 100 -54.51 -8.37 4.64
C HIS A 100 -53.57 -8.82 3.51
N ASN A 101 -52.29 -8.61 3.68
CA ASN A 101 -51.27 -9.13 2.75
C ASN A 101 -50.40 -10.17 3.42
N ASN A 102 -50.20 -11.32 2.80
CA ASN A 102 -49.36 -12.39 3.31
C ASN A 102 -47.86 -12.08 3.19
N TYR A 103 -47.47 -11.17 2.30
CA TYR A 103 -46.08 -10.86 2.00
C TYR A 103 -45.86 -9.34 2.08
N PRO A 104 -45.01 -8.84 3.00
CA PRO A 104 -44.70 -7.43 3.05
C PRO A 104 -43.89 -7.00 1.83
N PHE A 105 -44.11 -5.77 1.37
CA PHE A 105 -43.27 -5.15 0.36
C PHE A 105 -41.92 -4.77 0.96
N GLN A 106 -40.83 -5.07 0.24
CA GLN A 106 -39.49 -4.70 0.65
C GLN A 106 -39.08 -3.39 -0.05
N ALA A 107 -39.02 -2.32 0.71
CA ALA A 107 -38.54 -1.03 0.23
C ALA A 107 -37.03 -0.92 0.44
N TYR A 108 -36.28 -0.69 -0.62
CA TYR A 108 -34.85 -0.44 -0.54
C TYR A 108 -34.56 0.86 0.21
N GLN A 109 -33.62 0.84 1.16
CA GLN A 109 -33.19 2.00 1.91
C GLN A 109 -31.83 2.50 1.44
N ASN A 110 -30.81 1.68 1.57
CA ASN A 110 -29.44 2.03 1.22
C ASN A 110 -28.60 0.77 0.90
N SER A 111 -27.46 1.01 0.27
CA SER A 111 -26.38 0.03 0.15
C SER A 111 -25.11 0.64 0.69
N GLN A 112 -24.32 -0.18 1.37
CA GLN A 112 -23.02 0.22 1.90
C GLN A 112 -21.99 -0.87 1.70
N VAL A 113 -20.75 -0.44 1.56
CA VAL A 113 -19.58 -1.30 1.70
C VAL A 113 -19.21 -1.27 3.17
N ASP A 114 -19.33 -2.41 3.86
CA ASP A 114 -19.08 -2.45 5.30
C ASP A 114 -17.59 -2.25 5.57
N GLN A 115 -16.84 -3.32 5.57
CA GLN A 115 -15.38 -3.23 5.74
C GLN A 115 -14.67 -4.25 4.88
N ILE A 116 -13.42 -3.95 4.58
CA ILE A 116 -12.51 -4.85 3.88
C ILE A 116 -11.52 -5.38 4.91
N ASN A 117 -11.54 -6.69 5.14
CA ASN A 117 -10.57 -7.35 5.99
C ASN A 117 -9.45 -7.93 5.12
N ILE A 118 -8.21 -7.55 5.43
CA ILE A 118 -7.01 -7.99 4.72
C ILE A 118 -6.14 -8.75 5.69
N ILE A 119 -5.93 -10.04 5.41
CA ILE A 119 -5.08 -10.92 6.22
C ILE A 119 -3.90 -11.33 5.35
N GLY A 120 -2.70 -10.92 5.74
CA GLY A 120 -1.49 -11.20 4.97
C GLY A 120 -0.32 -11.60 5.86
N GLU A 121 0.56 -12.40 5.31
CA GLU A 121 1.77 -12.86 5.97
C GLU A 121 2.99 -12.11 5.44
N PHE A 122 3.91 -11.78 6.34
CA PHE A 122 5.18 -11.13 6.03
C PHE A 122 6.31 -12.09 6.39
N PRO A 123 6.74 -12.95 5.47
CA PRO A 123 7.86 -13.83 5.72
C PRO A 123 9.16 -13.03 5.82
N VAL A 124 9.88 -13.21 6.91
CA VAL A 124 11.17 -12.56 7.15
C VAL A 124 12.26 -13.60 6.95
N GLN A 125 13.02 -13.49 5.87
CA GLN A 125 14.12 -14.39 5.55
C GLN A 125 15.49 -13.72 5.64
N ASN A 126 15.53 -12.39 5.54
CA ASN A 126 16.75 -11.62 5.57
C ASN A 126 16.56 -10.28 6.28
N GLN A 127 17.68 -9.56 6.52
CA GLN A 127 17.66 -8.27 7.20
C GLN A 127 16.78 -7.22 6.51
N GLN A 128 16.60 -7.32 5.22
CA GLN A 128 15.85 -6.36 4.42
C GLN A 128 14.35 -6.60 4.54
N ASP A 129 13.95 -7.86 4.57
CA ASP A 129 12.56 -8.23 4.85
C ASP A 129 12.18 -7.78 6.26
N ALA A 130 13.12 -7.93 7.23
CA ALA A 130 12.94 -7.44 8.59
C ALA A 130 12.74 -5.91 8.64
N ARG A 131 13.57 -5.16 7.92
CA ARG A 131 13.43 -3.69 7.83
C ARG A 131 12.11 -3.30 7.20
N HIS A 132 11.69 -3.97 6.13
CA HIS A 132 10.40 -3.73 5.49
C HIS A 132 9.23 -4.03 6.44
N TRP A 133 9.31 -5.13 7.19
CA TRP A 133 8.30 -5.50 8.18
C TRP A 133 8.19 -4.47 9.31
N VAL A 134 9.32 -4.05 9.90
CA VAL A 134 9.35 -3.01 10.94
C VAL A 134 8.78 -1.69 10.41
N ALA A 135 9.18 -1.31 9.19
CA ALA A 135 8.65 -0.12 8.53
C ALA A 135 7.13 -0.19 8.32
N THR A 136 6.62 -1.35 7.92
CA THR A 136 5.19 -1.60 7.74
C THR A 136 4.41 -1.42 9.04
N ILE A 137 4.88 -1.99 10.14
CA ILE A 137 4.24 -1.83 11.46
C ILE A 137 4.26 -0.36 11.90
N LYS A 138 5.40 0.31 11.75
CA LYS A 138 5.50 1.73 12.11
C LYS A 138 4.57 2.58 11.27
N PHE A 139 4.47 2.31 9.97
CA PHE A 139 3.56 3.00 9.07
C PHE A 139 2.11 2.81 9.51
N LEU A 140 1.65 1.57 9.74
CA LEU A 140 0.30 1.26 10.20
C LEU A 140 -0.04 1.95 11.53
N ARG A 141 0.91 1.95 12.48
CA ARG A 141 0.74 2.67 13.75
C ARG A 141 0.59 4.18 13.58
N THR A 142 1.23 4.74 12.57
CA THR A 142 1.19 6.19 12.32
C THR A 142 -0.11 6.58 11.63
N ILE A 143 -0.53 5.84 10.61
CA ILE A 143 -1.74 6.17 9.83
C ILE A 143 -3.05 5.93 10.57
N THR A 144 -3.06 5.20 11.68
CA THR A 144 -4.25 5.02 12.53
C THR A 144 -4.42 6.12 13.57
N LYS A 145 -3.48 7.08 13.62
CA LYS A 145 -3.51 8.18 14.59
C LYS A 145 -3.74 9.52 13.90
N MET A 146 -4.38 10.42 14.60
CA MET A 146 -4.45 11.81 14.17
C MET A 146 -3.06 12.46 14.17
N PHE A 147 -2.88 13.50 13.37
CA PHE A 147 -1.66 14.28 13.37
C PHE A 147 -1.55 15.11 14.66
N PHE A 148 -0.55 14.80 15.47
CA PHE A 148 -0.29 15.46 16.73
C PHE A 148 1.15 15.98 16.78
N GLY A 149 1.36 17.19 16.29
CA GLY A 149 2.65 17.87 16.33
C GLY A 149 2.49 19.31 16.84
N GLN A 150 3.50 19.86 17.53
CA GLN A 150 3.41 21.21 18.07
C GLN A 150 3.59 22.30 16.99
N GLU A 151 4.37 22.02 15.96
CA GLU A 151 4.78 22.97 14.90
C GLU A 151 4.25 22.59 13.51
N ASP A 152 3.29 21.70 13.42
CA ASP A 152 2.86 21.15 12.16
C ASP A 152 1.57 21.80 11.65
N ASN A 153 1.54 22.18 10.39
CA ASN A 153 0.34 22.67 9.70
C ASN A 153 -0.80 21.64 9.64
N PHE A 154 -0.49 20.38 9.91
CA PHE A 154 -1.46 19.28 9.93
C PHE A 154 -1.99 18.94 11.32
N LYS A 155 -1.59 19.69 12.34
CA LYS A 155 -2.02 19.45 13.73
C LYS A 155 -3.54 19.39 13.85
N GLY A 156 -4.03 18.30 14.46
CA GLY A 156 -5.46 18.06 14.67
C GLY A 156 -6.18 17.46 13.48
N ASN A 157 -5.51 17.25 12.34
CA ASN A 157 -6.13 16.57 11.21
C ASN A 157 -6.40 15.08 11.53
N PRO A 158 -7.50 14.53 11.00
CA PRO A 158 -7.81 13.11 11.17
C PRO A 158 -6.79 12.21 10.47
N PRO A 159 -6.82 10.89 10.72
CA PRO A 159 -6.02 9.93 9.99
C PRO A 159 -6.15 10.08 8.48
N PRO A 160 -5.06 9.87 7.71
CA PRO A 160 -5.08 10.11 6.28
C PRO A 160 -5.92 9.07 5.53
N ILE A 161 -6.54 9.51 4.43
CA ILE A 161 -7.14 8.62 3.45
C ILE A 161 -6.01 8.03 2.60
N LEU A 162 -6.01 6.72 2.44
CA LEU A 162 -5.04 5.97 1.65
C LEU A 162 -5.69 5.42 0.38
N HIS A 163 -4.86 4.98 -0.55
CA HIS A 163 -5.30 4.33 -1.77
C HIS A 163 -4.99 2.84 -1.71
N LEU A 164 -6.04 2.02 -1.76
CA LEU A 164 -5.94 0.57 -1.91
C LEU A 164 -5.88 0.22 -3.39
N SER A 165 -4.88 -0.56 -3.78
CA SER A 165 -4.76 -1.12 -5.13
C SER A 165 -4.34 -2.58 -5.02
N GLY A 166 -4.83 -3.43 -5.92
CA GLY A 166 -4.47 -4.85 -5.93
C GLY A 166 -5.40 -5.68 -6.80
N TYR A 167 -5.02 -6.92 -7.03
CA TYR A 167 -5.74 -7.86 -7.89
C TYR A 167 -6.00 -7.34 -9.32
N GLY A 168 -5.05 -6.55 -9.83
CA GLY A 168 -5.14 -5.93 -11.15
C GLY A 168 -6.04 -4.69 -11.17
N GLN A 169 -6.18 -4.12 -12.37
CA GLN A 169 -6.90 -2.85 -12.56
C GLN A 169 -8.43 -2.96 -12.41
N HIS A 170 -8.99 -4.19 -12.48
CA HIS A 170 -10.45 -4.37 -12.49
C HIS A 170 -11.04 -4.57 -11.10
N MET A 171 -10.21 -4.92 -10.10
CA MET A 171 -10.69 -5.11 -8.73
C MET A 171 -10.49 -3.86 -7.88
N PHE A 172 -9.24 -3.48 -7.66
CA PHE A 172 -8.91 -2.31 -6.84
C PHE A 172 -7.88 -1.46 -7.56
N GLU A 173 -8.29 -0.32 -8.04
CA GLU A 173 -7.40 0.68 -8.60
C GLU A 173 -7.56 2.02 -7.86
N LYS A 174 -6.60 2.33 -6.97
CA LYS A 174 -6.56 3.57 -6.18
C LYS A 174 -7.87 3.86 -5.43
N VAL A 175 -8.49 2.82 -4.88
CA VAL A 175 -9.73 2.97 -4.09
C VAL A 175 -9.41 3.71 -2.79
N PRO A 176 -10.07 4.84 -2.49
CA PRO A 176 -9.84 5.55 -1.24
C PRO A 176 -10.34 4.73 -0.05
N VAL A 177 -9.47 4.51 0.93
CA VAL A 177 -9.76 3.74 2.14
C VAL A 177 -9.18 4.40 3.38
N ILE A 178 -9.77 4.11 4.53
CA ILE A 178 -9.29 4.51 5.85
C ILE A 178 -8.97 3.24 6.62
N VAL A 179 -7.84 3.21 7.31
CA VAL A 179 -7.48 2.09 8.17
C VAL A 179 -8.13 2.28 9.53
N ASN A 180 -9.07 1.41 9.84
CA ASN A 180 -9.82 1.43 11.08
C ASN A 180 -9.06 0.75 12.21
N THR A 181 -8.61 -0.48 11.95
CA THR A 181 -7.89 -1.31 12.90
C THR A 181 -6.81 -2.10 12.21
N PHE A 182 -5.75 -2.42 12.90
CA PHE A 182 -4.77 -3.40 12.47
C PHE A 182 -4.35 -4.27 13.65
N ASN A 183 -4.13 -5.53 13.36
CA ASN A 183 -3.60 -6.51 14.30
C ASN A 183 -2.30 -7.08 13.75
N VAL A 184 -1.35 -7.33 14.63
CA VAL A 184 -0.09 -7.99 14.30
C VAL A 184 0.06 -9.19 15.22
N GLU A 185 0.07 -10.38 14.65
CA GLU A 185 0.34 -11.62 15.35
C GLU A 185 1.80 -12.00 15.13
N LEU A 186 2.55 -12.10 16.22
CA LEU A 186 3.94 -12.55 16.22
C LEU A 186 3.93 -14.03 16.60
N ARG A 187 4.26 -14.89 15.64
CA ARG A 187 4.43 -16.32 15.95
C ARG A 187 5.78 -16.54 16.58
N SER A 188 5.80 -17.23 17.71
CA SER A 188 7.03 -17.79 18.28
C SER A 188 7.50 -18.92 17.37
N ALA A 189 8.81 -18.97 17.14
CA ALA A 189 9.44 -20.08 16.42
C ALA A 189 9.39 -21.36 17.25
#